data_f9315c6d0307126f2280dfaed595011f
#
_entry.id   f9315c6d0307126f2280dfaed595011f
#
_cell.length_a   1.000
_cell.length_b   1.000
_cell.length_c   1.000
_cell.angle_alpha   90.00
_cell.angle_beta   90.00
_cell.angle_gamma   90.00
#
_symmetry.space_group_name_H-M   'P 1'
#
loop_
_entity.id
_entity.type
_entity.pdbx_description
1 polymer ?
#
loop_
_entity_poly.entity_id
_entity_poly.type
_entity_poly.pdbx_seq_one_letter_code
_entity_poly.pdbx_strand_id
1 'polypeptide(L)'
;MKYLAVLGRQPEISIAELEALGVTVRRINGSLARVSTGPAVASSPTSRPRSAGVPQATSPVETRQLDIDRLGGTLKLAIELEVKPLEYLMGLPEGKITLGVSDYAAKGSRKTAEQEALKLKKILVRHGRSVRVVPNNEAALSTATSLHNGLSGKNPRKVELIRTDEGWFRTIGVQDIDAYSRRDQARPARDAFVGMLPPKLAQILINLCGPLKPGSTVLDPFCGTGVVLQEALLMGYRAYGTDISERMVEYSRCNLVWILNSSSSGPEVLAPVFTGLGFLRSRQQPARVPSKELFRIQTADARFFHWEKPVTAVACEGYLGKPFSKMPTEMERKEQKQKCAAIILGFLKNLAGQIKVGTPVTIAAPAWLMENGRYDRMEILDLVSDLGYNVDIKTREGLLYRREGQIVARDILILRKK
;
A
#
# COMPACT_ATOMS: atom_id res chain seq x y z
N MET A 1 20.43 -3.62 2.90
CA MET A 1 20.35 -4.01 1.45
C MET A 1 20.04 -2.80 0.60
N LYS A 2 20.46 -2.82 -0.68
CA LYS A 2 20.17 -1.76 -1.65
C LYS A 2 19.23 -2.31 -2.72
N TYR A 3 18.15 -1.60 -2.99
CA TYR A 3 17.16 -1.98 -3.98
C TYR A 3 16.99 -0.86 -5.02
N LEU A 4 16.46 -1.23 -6.18
CA LEU A 4 15.81 -0.33 -7.11
C LEU A 4 14.31 -0.55 -6.99
N ALA A 5 13.54 0.50 -6.71
CA ALA A 5 12.08 0.48 -6.71
C ALA A 5 11.56 1.11 -8.01
N VAL A 6 10.68 0.40 -8.70
CA VAL A 6 9.86 0.97 -9.78
C VAL A 6 8.60 1.51 -9.14
N LEU A 7 8.42 2.83 -9.21
CA LEU A 7 7.37 3.57 -8.54
C LEU A 7 6.04 3.50 -9.34
N GLY A 8 4.93 3.59 -8.64
CA GLY A 8 3.59 3.66 -9.23
C GLY A 8 3.32 5.01 -9.92
N ARG A 9 2.09 5.18 -10.38
CA ARG A 9 1.64 6.38 -11.13
C ARG A 9 1.81 7.70 -10.37
N GLN A 10 1.91 7.65 -9.06
CA GLN A 10 2.10 8.79 -8.18
C GLN A 10 3.38 8.59 -7.36
N PRO A 11 4.52 8.92 -7.94
CA PRO A 11 5.83 8.64 -7.34
C PRO A 11 6.00 9.23 -5.95
N GLU A 12 5.45 10.41 -5.68
CA GLU A 12 5.54 11.07 -4.37
C GLU A 12 4.91 10.24 -3.26
N ILE A 13 3.76 9.62 -3.55
CA ILE A 13 3.06 8.74 -2.60
C ILE A 13 3.87 7.45 -2.39
N SER A 14 4.42 6.88 -3.48
CA SER A 14 5.27 5.68 -3.39
C SER A 14 6.53 5.94 -2.56
N ILE A 15 7.15 7.11 -2.74
CA ILE A 15 8.33 7.54 -1.95
C ILE A 15 7.94 7.75 -0.49
N ALA A 16 6.83 8.45 -0.22
CA ALA A 16 6.34 8.67 1.13
C ALA A 16 6.06 7.34 1.87
N GLU A 17 5.45 6.36 1.17
CA GLU A 17 5.22 5.02 1.72
C GLU A 17 6.53 4.34 2.11
N LEU A 18 7.53 4.34 1.23
CA LEU A 18 8.83 3.73 1.48
C LEU A 18 9.55 4.39 2.67
N GLU A 19 9.59 5.73 2.70
CA GLU A 19 10.23 6.49 3.78
C GLU A 19 9.52 6.28 5.12
N ALA A 20 8.18 6.21 5.14
CA ALA A 20 7.42 5.92 6.34
C ALA A 20 7.77 4.53 6.93
N LEU A 21 8.17 3.58 6.09
CA LEU A 21 8.65 2.27 6.52
C LEU A 21 10.09 2.27 7.04
N GLY A 22 10.73 3.44 7.14
CA GLY A 22 12.05 3.62 7.73
C GLY A 22 13.20 3.26 6.79
N VAL A 23 12.98 3.33 5.46
CA VAL A 23 14.04 3.12 4.47
C VAL A 23 14.47 4.46 3.87
N THR A 24 15.76 4.60 3.53
CA THR A 24 16.27 5.77 2.84
C THR A 24 15.94 5.67 1.36
N VAL A 25 15.33 6.71 0.80
CA VAL A 25 14.92 6.77 -0.60
C VAL A 25 15.68 7.88 -1.31
N ARG A 26 16.29 7.57 -2.46
CA ARG A 26 16.89 8.54 -3.38
C ARG A 26 16.21 8.41 -4.73
N ARG A 27 15.41 9.38 -5.09
CA ARG A 27 14.76 9.43 -6.40
C ARG A 27 15.81 9.49 -7.51
N ILE A 28 15.64 8.68 -8.55
CA ILE A 28 16.47 8.69 -9.78
C ILE A 28 15.74 9.52 -10.85
N ASN A 29 14.47 9.21 -11.10
CA ASN A 29 13.63 9.90 -12.08
C ASN A 29 12.14 9.79 -11.71
N GLY A 30 11.25 10.09 -12.66
CA GLY A 30 9.79 10.00 -12.45
C GLY A 30 9.26 8.63 -12.09
N SER A 31 9.99 7.55 -12.38
CA SER A 31 9.52 6.17 -12.22
C SER A 31 10.42 5.31 -11.33
N LEU A 32 11.59 5.79 -10.94
CA LEU A 32 12.60 5.01 -10.25
C LEU A 32 13.12 5.69 -8.99
N ALA A 33 13.39 4.89 -7.96
CA ALA A 33 14.12 5.29 -6.78
C ALA A 33 15.12 4.21 -6.33
N ARG A 34 16.29 4.63 -5.84
CA ARG A 34 17.19 3.80 -5.03
C ARG A 34 16.65 3.75 -3.60
N VAL A 35 16.59 2.57 -3.04
CA VAL A 35 16.09 2.35 -1.70
C VAL A 35 17.13 1.58 -0.89
N SER A 36 17.46 2.08 0.29
CA SER A 36 18.41 1.44 1.20
C SER A 36 17.73 1.13 2.53
N THR A 37 17.77 -0.13 2.93
CA THR A 37 17.41 -0.51 4.30
C THR A 37 18.65 -0.37 5.18
N GLY A 38 18.63 0.62 6.08
CA GLY A 38 19.64 0.76 7.12
C GLY A 38 19.57 -0.38 8.16
N PRO A 39 20.54 -0.49 9.08
CA PRO A 39 20.37 -1.30 10.27
C PRO A 39 19.12 -0.82 11.01
N ALA A 40 18.30 -1.74 11.51
CA ALA A 40 17.11 -1.39 12.29
C ALA A 40 17.53 -0.40 13.40
N VAL A 41 17.00 0.82 13.35
CA VAL A 41 17.23 1.79 14.41
C VAL A 41 16.52 1.24 15.66
N ALA A 42 17.30 0.74 16.60
CA ALA A 42 16.80 0.40 17.92
C ALA A 42 16.20 1.68 18.50
N SER A 43 14.93 1.67 18.82
CA SER A 43 14.27 2.75 19.55
C SER A 43 15.06 3.00 20.82
N SER A 44 15.69 4.17 20.95
CA SER A 44 16.49 4.59 22.09
C SER A 44 15.68 4.43 23.39
N PRO A 45 16.13 3.65 24.36
CA PRO A 45 15.58 3.75 25.71
C PRO A 45 16.20 4.99 26.37
N THR A 46 15.38 5.99 26.64
CA THR A 46 15.73 7.02 27.63
C THR A 46 15.77 6.37 29.00
N SER A 47 16.97 5.99 29.47
CA SER A 47 17.25 5.80 30.88
C SER A 47 18.75 5.69 31.13
N ARG A 48 19.14 6.35 32.20
CA ARG A 48 20.46 6.60 32.83
C ARG A 48 21.40 5.39 32.89
N PRO A 49 22.73 5.62 32.94
CA PRO A 49 23.72 4.56 32.98
C PRO A 49 23.75 3.89 34.37
N ARG A 50 23.69 2.56 34.38
CA ARG A 50 24.15 1.77 35.55
C ARG A 50 25.13 0.71 35.07
N SER A 51 26.33 0.79 35.66
CA SER A 51 27.36 -0.21 35.93
C SER A 51 27.70 -1.26 34.84
N ALA A 52 29.01 -1.32 34.58
CA ALA A 52 29.72 -2.29 33.75
C ALA A 52 29.34 -3.74 34.04
N GLY A 53 28.84 -4.42 33.01
CA GLY A 53 28.64 -5.86 32.92
C GLY A 53 29.04 -6.33 31.50
N VAL A 54 29.71 -7.48 31.46
CA VAL A 54 30.29 -8.21 30.34
C VAL A 54 29.52 -8.06 29.05
N PRO A 55 30.15 -7.85 27.87
CA PRO A 55 29.45 -7.77 26.58
C PRO A 55 28.87 -9.13 26.21
N GLN A 56 27.54 -9.23 26.29
CA GLN A 56 26.80 -10.34 25.65
C GLN A 56 26.84 -10.13 24.13
N ALA A 57 27.10 -11.23 23.42
CA ALA A 57 27.13 -11.29 21.97
C ALA A 57 25.88 -10.62 21.38
N THR A 58 26.10 -9.59 20.58
CA THR A 58 25.05 -8.89 19.84
C THR A 58 24.39 -9.87 18.88
N SER A 59 23.10 -10.11 19.06
CA SER A 59 22.26 -10.80 18.08
C SER A 59 22.43 -10.17 16.70
N PRO A 60 22.45 -10.97 15.60
CA PRO A 60 22.59 -10.41 14.27
C PRO A 60 21.50 -9.36 14.04
N VAL A 61 21.90 -8.17 13.59
CA VAL A 61 20.98 -7.11 13.18
C VAL A 61 20.15 -7.65 12.00
N GLU A 62 18.90 -8.00 12.24
CA GLU A 62 17.98 -8.42 11.18
C GLU A 62 17.83 -7.30 10.17
N THR A 63 18.45 -7.47 9.01
CA THR A 63 18.31 -6.55 7.88
C THR A 63 16.87 -6.67 7.37
N ARG A 64 16.05 -5.65 7.56
CA ARG A 64 14.66 -5.63 7.07
C ARG A 64 14.66 -5.81 5.55
N GLN A 65 14.16 -6.93 5.08
CA GLN A 65 13.90 -7.16 3.66
C GLN A 65 12.57 -6.50 3.29
N LEU A 66 12.57 -5.72 2.20
CA LEU A 66 11.32 -5.17 1.64
C LEU A 66 10.53 -6.29 0.96
N ASP A 67 9.25 -6.37 1.29
CA ASP A 67 8.30 -7.30 0.69
C ASP A 67 7.39 -6.55 -0.27
N ILE A 68 7.47 -6.88 -1.56
CA ILE A 68 6.68 -6.23 -2.61
C ILE A 68 5.17 -6.41 -2.41
N ASP A 69 4.75 -7.52 -1.83
CA ASP A 69 3.33 -7.84 -1.61
C ASP A 69 2.73 -6.96 -0.49
N ARG A 70 3.58 -6.23 0.25
CA ARG A 70 3.19 -5.27 1.29
C ARG A 70 3.34 -3.80 0.87
N LEU A 71 3.64 -3.52 -0.40
CA LEU A 71 3.85 -2.16 -0.92
C LEU A 71 2.77 -1.79 -1.93
N GLY A 72 1.88 -0.86 -1.56
CA GLY A 72 0.79 -0.41 -2.44
C GLY A 72 1.29 0.49 -3.58
N GLY A 73 2.30 1.31 -3.33
CA GLY A 73 2.83 2.32 -4.26
C GLY A 73 3.98 1.84 -5.13
N THR A 74 4.62 0.70 -4.83
CA THR A 74 5.77 0.17 -5.57
C THR A 74 5.33 -0.94 -6.51
N LEU A 75 5.71 -0.88 -7.79
CA LEU A 75 5.31 -1.85 -8.82
C LEU A 75 6.27 -3.03 -8.92
N LYS A 76 7.57 -2.76 -8.79
CA LYS A 76 8.63 -3.79 -8.83
C LYS A 76 9.75 -3.44 -7.87
N LEU A 77 10.39 -4.45 -7.32
CA LEU A 77 11.66 -4.34 -6.60
C LEU A 77 12.74 -5.11 -7.39
N ALA A 78 13.91 -4.50 -7.49
CA ALA A 78 15.07 -5.11 -8.14
C ALA A 78 16.33 -4.88 -7.31
N ILE A 79 17.34 -5.72 -7.51
CA ILE A 79 18.67 -5.56 -6.92
C ILE A 79 19.69 -5.38 -8.02
N GLU A 80 20.77 -4.67 -7.70
CA GLU A 80 21.88 -4.41 -8.60
C GLU A 80 22.58 -5.71 -8.98
N LEU A 81 22.99 -5.82 -10.24
CA LEU A 81 23.86 -6.91 -10.68
C LEU A 81 25.29 -6.57 -10.30
N GLU A 82 25.96 -7.49 -9.62
CA GLU A 82 27.40 -7.38 -9.27
C GLU A 82 28.31 -7.71 -10.46
N VAL A 83 27.76 -8.38 -11.47
CA VAL A 83 28.45 -8.83 -12.69
C VAL A 83 27.70 -8.36 -13.93
N LYS A 84 28.32 -8.45 -15.10
CA LYS A 84 27.66 -8.08 -16.37
C LYS A 84 26.42 -8.94 -16.63
N PRO A 85 25.38 -8.40 -17.32
CA PRO A 85 24.13 -9.13 -17.62
C PRO A 85 24.34 -10.51 -18.25
N LEU A 86 25.28 -10.60 -19.19
CA LEU A 86 25.59 -11.89 -19.85
C LEU A 86 26.16 -12.90 -18.87
N GLU A 87 27.12 -12.52 -18.06
CA GLU A 87 27.75 -13.36 -17.04
C GLU A 87 26.73 -13.86 -16.02
N TYR A 88 25.86 -12.96 -15.54
CA TYR A 88 24.76 -13.34 -14.67
C TYR A 88 23.85 -14.40 -15.31
N LEU A 89 23.45 -14.20 -16.59
CA LEU A 89 22.57 -15.14 -17.29
C LEU A 89 23.24 -16.47 -17.61
N MET A 90 24.54 -16.49 -17.84
CA MET A 90 25.33 -17.74 -18.03
C MET A 90 25.42 -18.56 -16.73
N GLY A 91 25.49 -17.90 -15.57
CA GLY A 91 25.51 -18.55 -14.27
C GLY A 91 24.16 -19.10 -13.78
N LEU A 92 23.06 -18.89 -14.53
CA LEU A 92 21.76 -19.44 -14.14
C LEU A 92 21.72 -20.96 -14.29
N PRO A 93 20.87 -21.67 -13.50
CA PRO A 93 20.68 -23.11 -13.61
C PRO A 93 20.34 -23.55 -15.04
N GLU A 94 20.70 -24.77 -15.40
CA GLU A 94 20.39 -25.34 -16.72
C GLU A 94 18.90 -25.34 -17.04
N GLY A 95 18.59 -25.27 -18.34
CA GLY A 95 17.24 -25.25 -18.89
C GLY A 95 16.89 -23.94 -19.59
N LYS A 96 15.65 -23.83 -20.04
CA LYS A 96 15.15 -22.69 -20.83
C LYS A 96 15.05 -21.43 -19.98
N ILE A 97 15.72 -20.37 -20.40
CA ILE A 97 15.64 -19.04 -19.79
C ILE A 97 14.49 -18.25 -20.42
N THR A 98 13.64 -17.62 -19.59
CA THR A 98 12.70 -16.59 -20.04
C THR A 98 13.29 -15.24 -19.64
N LEU A 99 13.64 -14.44 -20.62
CA LEU A 99 14.35 -13.15 -20.46
C LEU A 99 13.43 -11.97 -20.84
N GLY A 100 13.20 -11.08 -19.91
CA GLY A 100 12.64 -9.74 -20.14
C GLY A 100 13.75 -8.69 -19.97
N VAL A 101 13.66 -7.60 -20.73
CA VAL A 101 14.53 -6.43 -20.55
C VAL A 101 13.66 -5.19 -20.49
N SER A 102 13.84 -4.38 -19.43
CA SER A 102 13.21 -3.07 -19.27
C SER A 102 14.27 -1.99 -19.29
N ASP A 103 14.07 -0.95 -20.08
CA ASP A 103 15.03 0.15 -20.24
C ASP A 103 14.48 1.45 -19.65
N TYR A 104 14.98 1.82 -18.49
CA TYR A 104 14.65 3.05 -17.77
C TYR A 104 15.76 4.11 -17.83
N ALA A 105 16.77 3.93 -18.69
CA ALA A 105 17.79 4.96 -18.92
C ALA A 105 17.17 6.21 -19.55
N ALA A 106 17.80 7.37 -19.41
CA ALA A 106 17.29 8.66 -19.90
C ALA A 106 17.00 8.65 -21.43
N LYS A 107 17.79 7.87 -22.20
CA LYS A 107 17.57 7.63 -23.64
C LYS A 107 16.99 6.24 -23.91
N GLY A 108 16.39 5.63 -22.91
CA GLY A 108 15.77 4.32 -23.00
C GLY A 108 14.55 4.33 -23.91
N SER A 109 14.37 3.25 -24.67
CA SER A 109 13.28 3.10 -25.60
C SER A 109 12.91 1.62 -25.76
N ARG A 110 11.74 1.35 -26.31
CA ARG A 110 11.35 -0.01 -26.72
C ARG A 110 12.43 -0.66 -27.57
N LYS A 111 12.95 0.07 -28.58
CA LYS A 111 13.97 -0.43 -29.50
C LYS A 111 15.26 -0.83 -28.78
N THR A 112 15.74 -0.01 -27.85
CA THR A 112 16.96 -0.31 -27.08
C THR A 112 16.76 -1.52 -26.16
N ALA A 113 15.60 -1.64 -25.50
CA ALA A 113 15.27 -2.81 -24.68
C ALA A 113 15.24 -4.11 -25.51
N GLU A 114 14.58 -4.09 -26.66
CA GLU A 114 14.51 -5.23 -27.57
C GLU A 114 15.90 -5.61 -28.15
N GLN A 115 16.70 -4.62 -28.55
CA GLN A 115 18.07 -4.85 -29.06
C GLN A 115 18.95 -5.52 -28.02
N GLU A 116 18.94 -5.05 -26.76
CA GLU A 116 19.72 -5.67 -25.68
C GLU A 116 19.22 -7.09 -25.38
N ALA A 117 17.92 -7.32 -25.34
CA ALA A 117 17.36 -8.65 -25.13
C ALA A 117 17.77 -9.64 -26.24
N LEU A 118 17.70 -9.22 -27.51
CA LEU A 118 18.07 -10.04 -28.67
C LEU A 118 19.60 -10.28 -28.74
N LYS A 119 20.42 -9.28 -28.40
CA LYS A 119 21.86 -9.42 -28.29
C LYS A 119 22.25 -10.46 -27.25
N LEU A 120 21.69 -10.36 -26.05
CA LEU A 120 21.93 -11.35 -24.98
C LEU A 120 21.45 -12.75 -25.40
N LYS A 121 20.25 -12.87 -25.99
CA LYS A 121 19.75 -14.14 -26.53
C LYS A 121 20.71 -14.75 -27.55
N LYS A 122 21.18 -13.97 -28.52
CA LYS A 122 22.09 -14.47 -29.59
C LYS A 122 23.37 -15.07 -29.02
N ILE A 123 23.95 -14.42 -28.00
CA ILE A 123 25.17 -14.92 -27.35
C ILE A 123 24.86 -16.18 -26.55
N LEU A 124 23.80 -16.18 -25.72
CA LEU A 124 23.42 -17.33 -24.90
C LEU A 124 23.12 -18.57 -25.76
N VAL A 125 22.42 -18.41 -26.89
CA VAL A 125 22.14 -19.51 -27.82
C VAL A 125 23.42 -20.08 -28.44
N ARG A 126 24.41 -19.25 -28.79
CA ARG A 126 25.73 -19.71 -29.25
C ARG A 126 26.48 -20.57 -28.21
N HIS A 127 26.19 -20.33 -26.91
CA HIS A 127 26.73 -21.12 -25.80
C HIS A 127 25.79 -22.25 -25.37
N GLY A 128 24.88 -22.71 -26.24
CA GLY A 128 24.00 -23.84 -26.00
C GLY A 128 22.80 -23.56 -25.07
N ARG A 129 22.55 -22.32 -24.68
CA ARG A 129 21.43 -21.98 -23.77
C ARG A 129 20.14 -21.73 -24.56
N SER A 130 19.04 -22.37 -24.18
CA SER A 130 17.72 -22.07 -24.75
C SER A 130 17.15 -20.82 -24.12
N VAL A 131 16.76 -19.82 -24.93
CA VAL A 131 16.25 -18.52 -24.44
C VAL A 131 14.99 -18.10 -25.17
N ARG A 132 13.93 -17.80 -24.40
CA ARG A 132 12.74 -17.10 -24.84
C ARG A 132 12.82 -15.63 -24.38
N VAL A 133 12.75 -14.69 -25.31
CA VAL A 133 12.63 -13.27 -24.99
C VAL A 133 11.16 -12.89 -24.85
N VAL A 134 10.81 -12.12 -23.82
CA VAL A 134 9.50 -11.52 -23.64
C VAL A 134 9.47 -10.22 -24.43
N PRO A 135 8.50 -10.03 -25.37
CA PRO A 135 8.44 -8.83 -26.18
C PRO A 135 8.04 -7.59 -25.37
N ASN A 136 8.59 -6.45 -25.75
CA ASN A 136 8.26 -5.16 -25.17
C ASN A 136 7.21 -4.43 -26.00
N ASN A 137 6.20 -3.84 -25.38
CA ASN A 137 5.29 -2.88 -26.00
C ASN A 137 5.80 -1.43 -25.84
N GLU A 138 6.54 -1.17 -24.76
CA GLU A 138 7.15 0.11 -24.39
C GLU A 138 8.62 -0.09 -24.00
N ALA A 139 9.31 0.96 -23.57
CA ALA A 139 10.69 0.87 -23.10
C ALA A 139 10.85 -0.15 -21.95
N ALA A 140 9.88 -0.23 -21.07
CA ALA A 140 9.85 -1.15 -19.95
C ALA A 140 8.67 -2.11 -20.03
N LEU A 141 8.87 -3.33 -19.56
CA LEU A 141 7.78 -4.30 -19.41
C LEU A 141 6.77 -3.81 -18.36
N SER A 142 5.49 -3.87 -18.70
CA SER A 142 4.43 -3.56 -17.75
C SER A 142 4.45 -4.54 -16.56
N THR A 143 3.85 -4.16 -15.43
CA THR A 143 3.71 -5.04 -14.26
C THR A 143 2.97 -6.33 -14.63
N ALA A 144 1.91 -6.22 -15.46
CA ALA A 144 1.17 -7.38 -15.96
C ALA A 144 2.06 -8.32 -16.79
N THR A 145 2.82 -7.77 -17.74
CA THR A 145 3.73 -8.57 -18.58
C THR A 145 4.78 -9.29 -17.73
N SER A 146 5.37 -8.61 -16.75
CA SER A 146 6.36 -9.23 -15.86
C SER A 146 5.74 -10.32 -14.99
N LEU A 147 4.57 -10.05 -14.39
CA LEU A 147 3.86 -11.00 -13.53
C LEU A 147 3.46 -12.27 -14.32
N HIS A 148 2.76 -12.13 -15.43
CA HIS A 148 2.22 -13.25 -16.21
C HIS A 148 3.31 -14.07 -16.93
N ASN A 149 4.49 -13.51 -17.17
CA ASN A 149 5.65 -14.28 -17.63
C ASN A 149 6.48 -14.87 -16.48
N GLY A 150 6.09 -14.62 -15.23
CA GLY A 150 6.74 -15.13 -14.04
C GLY A 150 8.10 -14.48 -13.74
N LEU A 151 8.32 -13.24 -14.20
CA LEU A 151 9.57 -12.50 -14.02
C LEU A 151 9.68 -11.84 -12.63
N SER A 152 9.09 -12.48 -11.63
CA SER A 152 8.97 -11.95 -10.25
C SER A 152 10.15 -12.31 -9.33
N GLY A 153 11.20 -12.89 -9.86
CA GLY A 153 12.35 -13.35 -9.07
C GLY A 153 12.16 -14.69 -8.34
N LYS A 154 10.93 -15.23 -8.31
CA LYS A 154 10.64 -16.54 -7.67
C LYS A 154 11.24 -17.74 -8.42
N ASN A 155 11.42 -17.64 -9.73
CA ASN A 155 12.06 -18.68 -10.54
C ASN A 155 13.39 -18.14 -11.10
N PRO A 156 14.54 -18.78 -10.79
CA PRO A 156 15.84 -18.28 -11.20
C PRO A 156 16.04 -18.21 -12.72
N ARG A 157 15.29 -18.99 -13.51
CA ARG A 157 15.37 -19.00 -14.98
C ARG A 157 14.39 -18.05 -15.65
N LYS A 158 13.55 -17.33 -14.89
CA LYS A 158 12.62 -16.31 -15.41
C LYS A 158 13.07 -14.95 -14.89
N VAL A 159 13.79 -14.23 -15.70
CA VAL A 159 14.54 -13.03 -15.32
C VAL A 159 14.05 -11.81 -16.08
N GLU A 160 13.74 -10.74 -15.37
CA GLU A 160 13.66 -9.40 -15.94
C GLU A 160 14.92 -8.63 -15.53
N LEU A 161 15.67 -8.17 -16.53
CA LEU A 161 16.78 -7.25 -16.36
C LEU A 161 16.29 -5.82 -16.56
N ILE A 162 16.66 -4.94 -15.66
CA ILE A 162 16.36 -3.51 -15.72
C ILE A 162 17.65 -2.75 -15.99
N ARG A 163 17.65 -2.02 -17.09
CA ARG A 163 18.73 -1.11 -17.47
C ARG A 163 18.38 0.30 -16.98
N THR A 164 19.35 0.97 -16.41
CA THR A 164 19.29 2.39 -16.02
C THR A 164 20.60 3.07 -16.38
N ASP A 165 20.70 4.40 -16.24
CA ASP A 165 21.96 5.12 -16.40
C ASP A 165 22.96 4.79 -15.27
N GLU A 166 22.49 4.24 -14.15
CA GLU A 166 23.33 3.85 -13.01
C GLU A 166 23.78 2.38 -13.06
N GLY A 167 23.36 1.59 -14.05
CA GLY A 167 23.74 0.19 -14.19
C GLY A 167 22.57 -0.76 -14.47
N TRP A 168 22.85 -2.04 -14.25
CA TRP A 168 21.91 -3.12 -14.48
C TRP A 168 21.41 -3.71 -13.17
N PHE A 169 20.13 -4.07 -13.16
CA PHE A 169 19.45 -4.67 -12.04
C PHE A 169 18.68 -5.90 -12.49
N ARG A 170 18.42 -6.82 -11.58
CA ARG A 170 17.46 -7.91 -11.79
C ARG A 170 16.25 -7.73 -10.89
N THR A 171 15.07 -7.93 -11.42
CA THR A 171 13.81 -7.93 -10.66
C THR A 171 13.80 -9.09 -9.67
N ILE A 172 13.43 -8.80 -8.43
CA ILE A 172 13.28 -9.77 -7.33
C ILE A 172 11.85 -9.83 -6.79
N GLY A 173 11.01 -8.86 -7.16
CA GLY A 173 9.60 -8.81 -6.78
C GLY A 173 8.80 -7.99 -7.79
N VAL A 174 7.62 -8.47 -8.12
CA VAL A 174 6.63 -7.81 -8.98
C VAL A 174 5.31 -7.81 -8.23
N GLN A 175 4.68 -6.65 -8.14
CA GLN A 175 3.39 -6.49 -7.46
C GLN A 175 2.33 -7.41 -8.07
N ASP A 176 1.63 -8.18 -7.24
CA ASP A 176 0.55 -9.08 -7.66
C ASP A 176 -0.73 -8.29 -7.97
N ILE A 177 -0.80 -7.80 -9.22
CA ILE A 177 -1.94 -7.02 -9.70
C ILE A 177 -3.23 -7.85 -9.81
N ASP A 178 -3.13 -9.16 -9.99
CA ASP A 178 -4.29 -10.05 -10.08
C ASP A 178 -4.91 -10.22 -8.69
N ALA A 179 -4.09 -10.36 -7.65
CA ALA A 179 -4.57 -10.37 -6.27
C ALA A 179 -5.24 -9.04 -5.89
N TYR A 180 -4.69 -7.89 -6.27
CA TYR A 180 -5.34 -6.60 -6.07
C TYR A 180 -6.66 -6.48 -6.84
N SER A 181 -6.69 -6.89 -8.11
CA SER A 181 -7.92 -6.88 -8.92
C SER A 181 -9.00 -7.74 -8.29
N ARG A 182 -8.65 -8.93 -7.80
CA ARG A 182 -9.58 -9.82 -7.10
C ARG A 182 -10.15 -9.15 -5.85
N ARG A 183 -9.31 -8.55 -5.00
CA ARG A 183 -9.74 -7.84 -3.80
C ARG A 183 -10.56 -6.58 -4.11
N ASP A 184 -10.36 -5.95 -5.25
CA ASP A 184 -11.12 -4.78 -5.67
C ASP A 184 -12.47 -5.15 -6.30
N GLN A 185 -12.51 -6.19 -7.14
CA GLN A 185 -13.65 -6.49 -8.00
C GLN A 185 -14.50 -7.67 -7.54
N ALA A 186 -13.92 -8.70 -6.92
CA ALA A 186 -14.61 -9.92 -6.55
C ALA A 186 -15.17 -9.93 -5.11
N ARG A 187 -15.11 -8.81 -4.39
CA ARG A 187 -15.72 -8.68 -3.06
C ARG A 187 -17.22 -8.96 -3.11
N PRO A 188 -17.77 -9.76 -2.20
CA PRO A 188 -19.19 -10.12 -2.20
C PRO A 188 -20.10 -8.91 -1.92
N ALA A 189 -19.67 -7.95 -1.08
CA ALA A 189 -20.46 -6.77 -0.76
C ALA A 189 -19.80 -5.51 -1.32
N ARG A 190 -20.51 -4.85 -2.24
CA ARG A 190 -20.05 -3.64 -2.96
C ARG A 190 -21.16 -2.59 -2.96
N ASP A 191 -20.78 -1.34 -2.84
CA ASP A 191 -21.70 -0.22 -3.01
C ASP A 191 -21.18 0.70 -4.12
N ALA A 192 -21.94 0.80 -5.21
CA ALA A 192 -21.56 1.63 -6.36
C ALA A 192 -21.70 3.13 -6.08
N PHE A 193 -22.51 3.51 -5.11
CA PHE A 193 -22.77 4.91 -4.76
C PHE A 193 -21.74 5.46 -3.76
N VAL A 194 -21.16 4.59 -2.94
CA VAL A 194 -20.06 4.96 -2.04
C VAL A 194 -18.77 4.71 -2.81
N GLY A 195 -18.03 5.76 -3.12
CA GLY A 195 -16.75 5.65 -3.81
C GLY A 195 -15.85 4.66 -3.08
N MET A 196 -15.43 3.58 -3.76
CA MET A 196 -14.64 2.53 -3.12
C MET A 196 -13.15 2.91 -3.09
N LEU A 197 -12.56 2.85 -1.91
CA LEU A 197 -11.11 2.97 -1.74
C LEU A 197 -10.39 1.83 -2.47
N PRO A 198 -9.38 2.12 -3.33
CA PRO A 198 -8.58 1.06 -3.93
C PRO A 198 -7.78 0.29 -2.88
N PRO A 199 -7.67 -1.04 -2.95
CA PRO A 199 -6.85 -1.83 -2.02
C PRO A 199 -5.40 -1.34 -1.92
N LYS A 200 -4.79 -0.92 -3.03
CA LYS A 200 -3.45 -0.34 -3.04
C LYS A 200 -3.34 0.93 -2.18
N LEU A 201 -4.33 1.82 -2.24
CA LEU A 201 -4.34 3.02 -1.43
C LEU A 201 -4.57 2.70 0.05
N ALA A 202 -5.45 1.74 0.36
CA ALA A 202 -5.64 1.27 1.73
C ALA A 202 -4.32 0.76 2.33
N GLN A 203 -3.57 -0.03 1.58
CA GLN A 203 -2.26 -0.54 2.00
C GLN A 203 -1.24 0.58 2.19
N ILE A 204 -1.21 1.57 1.28
CA ILE A 204 -0.38 2.78 1.43
C ILE A 204 -0.73 3.52 2.72
N LEU A 205 -2.01 3.75 3.00
CA LEU A 205 -2.45 4.45 4.22
C LEU A 205 -1.96 3.73 5.49
N ILE A 206 -2.03 2.39 5.51
CA ILE A 206 -1.50 1.60 6.62
C ILE A 206 0.02 1.74 6.73
N ASN A 207 0.76 1.68 5.61
CA ASN A 207 2.22 1.81 5.59
C ASN A 207 2.68 3.22 6.00
N LEU A 208 1.91 4.26 5.67
CA LEU A 208 2.20 5.64 6.10
C LEU A 208 2.07 5.84 7.61
N CYS A 209 1.43 4.94 8.34
CA CYS A 209 1.49 4.90 9.81
C CYS A 209 2.92 4.57 10.33
N GLY A 210 3.80 4.11 9.45
CA GLY A 210 5.14 3.66 9.80
C GLY A 210 5.20 2.16 10.07
N PRO A 211 6.38 1.64 10.50
CA PRO A 211 6.55 0.22 10.74
C PRO A 211 5.77 -0.21 11.99
N LEU A 212 4.63 -0.84 11.77
CA LEU A 212 3.81 -1.41 12.84
C LEU A 212 4.36 -2.77 13.28
N LYS A 213 4.22 -3.08 14.56
CA LYS A 213 4.59 -4.39 15.12
C LYS A 213 3.56 -5.46 14.73
N PRO A 214 3.96 -6.75 14.62
CA PRO A 214 3.00 -7.84 14.49
C PRO A 214 1.93 -7.78 15.61
N GLY A 215 0.67 -8.03 15.24
CA GLY A 215 -0.45 -7.95 16.20
C GLY A 215 -0.91 -6.54 16.56
N SER A 216 -0.34 -5.48 15.96
CA SER A 216 -0.87 -4.12 16.05
C SER A 216 -2.34 -4.07 15.62
N THR A 217 -3.13 -3.21 16.24
CA THR A 217 -4.53 -2.97 15.86
C THR A 217 -4.63 -1.71 15.01
N VAL A 218 -5.07 -1.86 13.78
CA VAL A 218 -5.38 -0.75 12.86
C VAL A 218 -6.85 -0.40 12.99
N LEU A 219 -7.15 0.85 13.34
CA LEU A 219 -8.50 1.38 13.39
C LEU A 219 -8.84 2.09 12.07
N ASP A 220 -10.00 1.75 11.51
CA ASP A 220 -10.69 2.52 10.47
C ASP A 220 -12.05 3.01 11.00
N PRO A 221 -12.16 4.29 11.39
CA PRO A 221 -13.38 4.85 11.98
C PRO A 221 -14.48 5.17 10.96
N PHE A 222 -14.21 5.04 9.67
CA PHE A 222 -15.12 5.26 8.53
C PHE A 222 -15.05 4.08 7.57
N CYS A 223 -15.18 2.86 8.09
CA CYS A 223 -14.72 1.65 7.40
C CYS A 223 -15.48 1.32 6.10
N GLY A 224 -16.67 1.89 5.88
CA GLY A 224 -17.45 1.65 4.68
C GLY A 224 -17.60 0.15 4.38
N THR A 225 -17.12 -0.29 3.22
CA THR A 225 -17.11 -1.70 2.81
C THR A 225 -15.90 -2.50 3.33
N GLY A 226 -15.07 -1.92 4.20
CA GLY A 226 -14.00 -2.60 4.94
C GLY A 226 -12.69 -2.80 4.19
N VAL A 227 -12.34 -1.96 3.21
CA VAL A 227 -11.12 -2.16 2.41
C VAL A 227 -9.85 -2.02 3.23
N VAL A 228 -9.75 -0.98 4.08
CA VAL A 228 -8.59 -0.82 4.97
C VAL A 228 -8.48 -1.97 5.94
N LEU A 229 -9.60 -2.43 6.48
CA LEU A 229 -9.64 -3.56 7.41
C LEU A 229 -9.17 -4.86 6.74
N GLN A 230 -9.56 -5.10 5.47
CA GLN A 230 -9.10 -6.26 4.70
C GLN A 230 -7.58 -6.23 4.50
N GLU A 231 -7.03 -5.08 4.06
CA GLU A 231 -5.59 -4.95 3.86
C GLU A 231 -4.83 -5.06 5.19
N ALA A 232 -5.36 -4.51 6.30
CA ALA A 232 -4.76 -4.68 7.62
C ALA A 232 -4.66 -6.16 8.03
N LEU A 233 -5.71 -6.96 7.82
CA LEU A 233 -5.68 -8.40 8.10
C LEU A 233 -4.67 -9.14 7.21
N LEU A 234 -4.62 -8.84 5.91
CA LEU A 234 -3.65 -9.44 4.98
C LEU A 234 -2.21 -9.08 5.32
N MET A 235 -1.98 -7.89 5.91
CA MET A 235 -0.69 -7.46 6.42
C MET A 235 -0.35 -8.04 7.80
N GLY A 236 -1.21 -8.88 8.38
CA GLY A 236 -0.99 -9.54 9.67
C GLY A 236 -1.28 -8.67 10.88
N TYR A 237 -2.07 -7.61 10.72
CA TYR A 237 -2.54 -6.76 11.81
C TYR A 237 -3.96 -7.15 12.24
N ARG A 238 -4.35 -6.73 13.43
CA ARG A 238 -5.75 -6.77 13.87
C ARG A 238 -6.49 -5.59 13.26
N ALA A 239 -7.77 -5.78 12.96
CA ALA A 239 -8.61 -4.76 12.35
C ALA A 239 -9.73 -4.32 13.30
N TYR A 240 -9.89 -3.02 13.50
CA TYR A 240 -11.01 -2.45 14.21
C TYR A 240 -11.71 -1.43 13.30
N GLY A 241 -12.99 -1.62 13.03
CA GLY A 241 -13.78 -0.75 12.17
C GLY A 241 -15.03 -0.21 12.83
N THR A 242 -15.36 1.04 12.53
CA THR A 242 -16.67 1.61 12.80
C THR A 242 -17.20 2.31 11.54
N ASP A 243 -18.51 2.37 11.39
CA ASP A 243 -19.20 3.17 10.38
C ASP A 243 -20.56 3.61 10.95
N ILE A 244 -21.03 4.78 10.56
CA ILE A 244 -22.35 5.27 10.98
C ILE A 244 -23.50 4.47 10.35
N SER A 245 -23.26 3.84 9.22
CA SER A 245 -24.21 3.03 8.47
C SER A 245 -24.13 1.56 8.88
N GLU A 246 -25.19 1.03 9.46
CA GLU A 246 -25.31 -0.41 9.77
C GLU A 246 -25.10 -1.29 8.53
N ARG A 247 -25.63 -0.86 7.38
CA ARG A 247 -25.42 -1.54 6.09
C ARG A 247 -23.94 -1.64 5.72
N MET A 248 -23.16 -0.58 5.93
CA MET A 248 -21.71 -0.60 5.65
C MET A 248 -20.98 -1.52 6.62
N VAL A 249 -21.36 -1.54 7.88
CA VAL A 249 -20.84 -2.48 8.88
C VAL A 249 -21.07 -3.94 8.45
N GLU A 250 -22.27 -4.28 7.98
CA GLU A 250 -22.58 -5.63 7.48
C GLU A 250 -21.79 -5.96 6.20
N TYR A 251 -21.62 -5.00 5.27
CA TYR A 251 -20.80 -5.18 4.09
C TYR A 251 -19.32 -5.40 4.44
N SER A 252 -18.78 -4.61 5.38
CA SER A 252 -17.45 -4.82 5.93
C SER A 252 -17.28 -6.22 6.50
N ARG A 253 -18.23 -6.67 7.33
CA ARG A 253 -18.18 -8.01 7.95
C ARG A 253 -18.17 -9.11 6.91
N CYS A 254 -19.06 -9.03 5.91
CA CYS A 254 -19.12 -9.96 4.79
C CYS A 254 -17.79 -10.05 4.03
N ASN A 255 -17.19 -8.89 3.71
CA ASN A 255 -15.95 -8.80 2.98
C ASN A 255 -14.73 -9.30 3.78
N LEU A 256 -14.70 -9.06 5.11
CA LEU A 256 -13.63 -9.59 5.96
C LEU A 256 -13.69 -11.11 6.10
N VAL A 257 -14.88 -11.67 6.27
CA VAL A 257 -15.08 -13.12 6.29
C VAL A 257 -14.65 -13.73 4.95
N TRP A 258 -15.02 -13.10 3.82
CA TRP A 258 -14.64 -13.56 2.49
C TRP A 258 -13.13 -13.56 2.28
N ILE A 259 -12.42 -12.50 2.67
CA ILE A 259 -10.97 -12.43 2.44
C ILE A 259 -10.20 -13.45 3.29
N LEU A 260 -10.63 -13.70 4.52
CA LEU A 260 -10.04 -14.71 5.39
C LEU A 260 -10.22 -16.12 4.84
N ASN A 261 -11.38 -16.42 4.24
CA ASN A 261 -11.64 -17.73 3.60
C ASN A 261 -10.91 -17.90 2.27
N SER A 262 -10.63 -16.80 1.57
CA SER A 262 -9.94 -16.83 0.28
C SER A 262 -8.40 -16.95 0.42
N SER A 263 -7.88 -16.78 1.62
CA SER A 263 -6.46 -16.91 1.92
C SER A 263 -6.15 -18.36 2.26
N SER A 264 -5.42 -19.07 1.40
CA SER A 264 -5.09 -20.51 1.51
C SER A 264 -4.30 -20.93 2.77
N SER A 265 -4.05 -20.00 3.68
CA SER A 265 -3.36 -20.22 4.96
C SER A 265 -4.14 -19.71 6.20
N GLY A 266 -5.39 -19.26 6.02
CA GLY A 266 -6.25 -18.82 7.11
C GLY A 266 -7.28 -19.88 7.55
N PRO A 267 -7.87 -19.79 8.77
CA PRO A 267 -8.95 -20.67 9.18
C PRO A 267 -10.16 -20.46 8.26
N GLU A 268 -10.71 -21.57 7.78
CA GLU A 268 -11.91 -21.58 6.93
C GLU A 268 -13.09 -20.92 7.66
N VAL A 269 -13.65 -19.86 7.10
CA VAL A 269 -14.82 -19.15 7.62
C VAL A 269 -15.87 -19.04 6.51
N LEU A 270 -17.06 -19.54 6.77
CA LEU A 270 -18.17 -19.49 5.80
C LEU A 270 -18.65 -18.05 5.62
N ALA A 271 -18.59 -17.54 4.39
CA ALA A 271 -19.18 -16.25 4.04
C ALA A 271 -20.72 -16.37 4.02
N PRO A 272 -21.45 -15.40 4.60
CA PRO A 272 -22.89 -15.33 4.42
C PRO A 272 -23.22 -15.02 2.96
N VAL A 273 -24.14 -15.78 2.37
CA VAL A 273 -24.64 -15.53 1.01
C VAL A 273 -25.73 -14.46 1.10
N PHE A 274 -25.51 -13.33 0.46
CA PHE A 274 -26.52 -12.29 0.32
C PHE A 274 -27.48 -12.65 -0.81
N THR A 275 -28.73 -12.93 -0.48
CA THR A 275 -29.83 -12.90 -1.42
C THR A 275 -30.71 -11.69 -1.10
N GLY A 276 -31.21 -10.95 -2.08
CA GLY A 276 -31.94 -9.69 -1.89
C GLY A 276 -33.23 -9.74 -1.05
N LEU A 277 -33.48 -10.83 -0.31
CA LEU A 277 -34.64 -11.10 0.54
C LEU A 277 -34.30 -11.71 1.92
N GLY A 278 -33.13 -11.40 2.48
CA GLY A 278 -32.78 -11.83 3.84
C GLY A 278 -31.70 -12.93 3.90
N PHE A 279 -31.18 -13.14 5.09
CA PHE A 279 -30.13 -14.12 5.35
C PHE A 279 -30.64 -15.56 5.17
N LEU A 280 -30.16 -16.28 4.18
CA LEU A 280 -30.30 -17.74 4.11
C LEU A 280 -29.01 -18.40 4.62
N ARG A 281 -29.14 -19.16 5.72
CA ARG A 281 -28.08 -20.04 6.20
C ARG A 281 -27.88 -21.20 5.21
N SER A 282 -26.76 -21.24 4.51
CA SER A 282 -26.39 -22.43 3.74
C SER A 282 -26.07 -23.57 4.72
N ARG A 283 -26.61 -24.75 4.41
CA ARG A 283 -26.39 -26.01 5.16
C ARG A 283 -25.05 -26.65 4.77
N GLN A 284 -23.93 -25.94 4.95
CA GLN A 284 -22.61 -26.57 4.90
C GLN A 284 -21.92 -26.39 6.25
N GLN A 285 -21.14 -27.38 6.65
CA GLN A 285 -20.59 -27.56 8.00
C GLN A 285 -20.04 -26.29 8.65
N PRO A 286 -20.21 -26.11 9.98
CA PRO A 286 -19.78 -24.88 10.65
C PRO A 286 -18.27 -24.78 10.60
N ALA A 287 -17.77 -23.90 9.73
CA ALA A 287 -16.37 -23.48 9.75
C ALA A 287 -16.08 -22.73 11.06
N ARG A 288 -14.90 -22.90 11.59
CA ARG A 288 -14.42 -22.18 12.76
C ARG A 288 -14.53 -20.68 12.48
N VAL A 289 -15.38 -19.99 13.25
CA VAL A 289 -15.45 -18.53 13.27
C VAL A 289 -14.04 -18.01 13.54
N PRO A 290 -13.48 -17.04 12.76
CA PRO A 290 -12.24 -16.40 13.14
C PRO A 290 -12.38 -15.92 14.57
N SER A 291 -11.35 -16.11 15.38
CA SER A 291 -11.43 -15.67 16.76
C SER A 291 -11.84 -14.18 16.75
N LYS A 292 -12.76 -13.78 17.62
CA LYS A 292 -13.18 -12.37 17.83
C LYS A 292 -11.99 -11.42 18.06
N GLU A 293 -10.78 -11.98 18.13
CA GLU A 293 -9.50 -11.34 18.30
C GLU A 293 -8.90 -10.76 17.03
N LEU A 294 -9.30 -11.25 15.81
CA LEU A 294 -8.70 -10.76 14.56
C LEU A 294 -9.31 -9.45 14.07
N PHE A 295 -10.63 -9.32 14.20
CA PHE A 295 -11.32 -8.09 13.84
C PHE A 295 -12.55 -7.79 14.67
N ARG A 296 -12.86 -6.52 14.80
CA ARG A 296 -14.07 -5.99 15.42
C ARG A 296 -14.67 -4.91 14.53
N ILE A 297 -15.99 -4.95 14.33
CA ILE A 297 -16.70 -3.95 13.53
C ILE A 297 -18.00 -3.61 14.25
N GLN A 298 -18.31 -2.30 14.36
CA GLN A 298 -19.47 -1.79 15.08
C GLN A 298 -20.10 -0.60 14.35
N THR A 299 -21.43 -0.46 14.46
CA THR A 299 -22.12 0.74 14.00
C THR A 299 -21.91 1.85 15.01
N ALA A 300 -21.31 2.98 14.56
CA ALA A 300 -21.01 4.09 15.44
C ALA A 300 -20.70 5.39 14.66
N ASP A 301 -21.01 6.52 15.28
CA ASP A 301 -20.52 7.81 14.82
C ASP A 301 -19.13 8.08 15.42
N ALA A 302 -18.12 8.17 14.55
CA ALA A 302 -16.72 8.36 14.93
C ALA A 302 -16.47 9.64 15.77
N ARG A 303 -17.36 10.62 15.70
CA ARG A 303 -17.25 11.86 16.46
C ARG A 303 -17.53 11.72 17.96
N PHE A 304 -18.20 10.63 18.36
CA PHE A 304 -18.70 10.44 19.73
C PHE A 304 -18.40 9.05 20.30
N PHE A 305 -18.00 8.11 19.47
CA PHE A 305 -17.80 6.71 19.88
C PHE A 305 -16.53 6.54 20.71
N HIS A 306 -16.59 5.64 21.70
CA HIS A 306 -15.44 5.24 22.50
C HIS A 306 -14.90 3.88 22.01
N TRP A 307 -13.67 3.90 21.42
CA TRP A 307 -13.00 2.68 20.97
C TRP A 307 -12.34 1.97 22.13
N GLU A 308 -12.60 0.68 22.24
CA GLU A 308 -11.90 -0.15 23.20
C GLU A 308 -10.44 -0.35 22.79
N LYS A 309 -9.57 -0.48 23.77
CA LYS A 309 -8.13 -0.66 23.57
C LYS A 309 -7.76 -2.09 23.16
N PRO A 310 -6.62 -2.27 22.50
CA PRO A 310 -5.63 -1.26 22.10
C PRO A 310 -5.81 -0.80 20.64
N VAL A 311 -5.90 0.51 20.39
CA VAL A 311 -5.71 1.11 19.06
C VAL A 311 -4.25 1.52 18.96
N THR A 312 -3.50 0.97 17.98
CA THR A 312 -2.06 1.23 17.84
C THR A 312 -1.73 2.05 16.59
N ALA A 313 -2.63 2.10 15.63
CA ALA A 313 -2.57 2.94 14.45
C ALA A 313 -3.97 3.24 13.93
N VAL A 314 -4.13 4.36 13.25
CA VAL A 314 -5.37 4.71 12.55
C VAL A 314 -5.05 4.92 11.08
N ALA A 315 -5.75 4.23 10.20
CA ALA A 315 -5.65 4.40 8.76
C ALA A 315 -7.06 4.36 8.17
N CYS A 316 -7.48 5.42 7.48
CA CYS A 316 -8.83 5.50 6.95
C CYS A 316 -8.96 6.40 5.72
N GLU A 317 -10.00 6.18 4.94
CA GLU A 317 -10.56 7.20 4.07
C GLU A 317 -11.59 7.98 4.88
N GLY A 318 -11.39 9.29 5.03
CA GLY A 318 -12.36 10.16 5.70
C GLY A 318 -13.62 10.33 4.84
N TYR A 319 -14.63 11.02 5.41
CA TYR A 319 -15.80 11.37 4.61
C TYR A 319 -15.43 12.29 3.45
N LEU A 320 -15.70 11.86 2.21
CA LEU A 320 -15.31 12.57 0.99
C LEU A 320 -16.35 13.58 0.49
N GLY A 321 -17.47 13.73 1.20
CA GLY A 321 -18.60 14.55 0.77
C GLY A 321 -19.51 13.84 -0.24
N LYS A 322 -20.44 14.61 -0.84
CA LYS A 322 -21.29 14.08 -1.90
C LYS A 322 -20.48 13.82 -3.18
N PRO A 323 -20.82 12.78 -3.95
CA PRO A 323 -20.21 12.58 -5.25
C PRO A 323 -20.60 13.69 -6.23
N PHE A 324 -19.67 14.10 -7.09
CA PHE A 324 -19.90 15.06 -8.15
C PHE A 324 -19.77 14.41 -9.53
N SER A 325 -20.78 14.57 -10.38
CA SER A 325 -20.75 14.15 -11.78
C SER A 325 -20.20 15.23 -12.73
N LYS A 326 -20.14 16.46 -12.27
CA LYS A 326 -19.58 17.63 -12.98
C LYS A 326 -18.78 18.50 -12.02
N MET A 327 -17.97 19.39 -12.57
CA MET A 327 -17.19 20.34 -11.79
C MET A 327 -18.10 21.13 -10.81
N PRO A 328 -17.83 21.07 -9.49
CA PRO A 328 -18.61 21.80 -8.51
C PRO A 328 -18.33 23.32 -8.59
N THR A 329 -19.33 24.11 -8.34
CA THR A 329 -19.20 25.56 -8.15
C THR A 329 -18.37 25.86 -6.89
N GLU A 330 -17.88 27.08 -6.76
CA GLU A 330 -17.15 27.52 -5.57
C GLU A 330 -17.99 27.38 -4.29
N MET A 331 -19.26 27.72 -4.37
CA MET A 331 -20.19 27.59 -3.23
C MET A 331 -20.40 26.15 -2.83
N GLU A 332 -20.59 25.23 -3.79
CA GLU A 332 -20.72 23.79 -3.51
C GLU A 332 -19.43 23.22 -2.88
N ARG A 333 -18.25 23.63 -3.37
CA ARG A 333 -16.96 23.23 -2.77
C ARG A 333 -16.86 23.72 -1.33
N LYS A 334 -17.15 25.00 -1.08
CA LYS A 334 -17.10 25.60 0.26
C LYS A 334 -18.01 24.86 1.25
N GLU A 335 -19.24 24.56 0.83
CA GLU A 335 -20.19 23.80 1.64
C GLU A 335 -19.64 22.39 1.97
N GLN A 336 -19.12 21.68 0.96
CA GLN A 336 -18.57 20.34 1.19
C GLN A 336 -17.30 20.38 2.05
N LYS A 337 -16.42 21.38 1.86
CA LYS A 337 -15.24 21.58 2.73
C LYS A 337 -15.66 21.73 4.19
N GLN A 338 -16.65 22.57 4.47
CA GLN A 338 -17.15 22.77 5.85
C GLN A 338 -17.70 21.47 6.45
N LYS A 339 -18.52 20.73 5.70
CA LYS A 339 -19.09 19.44 6.16
C LYS A 339 -18.01 18.42 6.44
N CYS A 340 -17.08 18.22 5.50
CA CYS A 340 -16.00 17.26 5.63
C CYS A 340 -15.05 17.63 6.78
N ALA A 341 -14.69 18.92 6.89
CA ALA A 341 -13.88 19.43 7.97
C ALA A 341 -14.52 19.19 9.34
N ALA A 342 -15.81 19.49 9.50
CA ALA A 342 -16.53 19.28 10.76
C ALA A 342 -16.51 17.80 11.19
N ILE A 343 -16.65 16.85 10.25
CA ILE A 343 -16.63 15.41 10.55
C ILE A 343 -15.22 14.99 10.93
N ILE A 344 -14.19 15.35 10.15
CA ILE A 344 -12.81 14.94 10.38
C ILE A 344 -12.27 15.55 11.67
N LEU A 345 -12.50 16.84 11.91
CA LEU A 345 -12.06 17.50 13.14
C LEU A 345 -12.81 16.98 14.37
N GLY A 346 -14.11 16.73 14.26
CA GLY A 346 -14.90 16.12 15.32
C GLY A 346 -14.40 14.72 15.69
N PHE A 347 -14.07 13.89 14.70
CA PHE A 347 -13.44 12.60 14.89
C PHE A 347 -12.06 12.73 15.55
N LEU A 348 -11.17 13.58 15.04
CA LEU A 348 -9.82 13.79 15.61
C LEU A 348 -9.89 14.29 17.05
N LYS A 349 -10.81 15.18 17.36
CA LYS A 349 -11.05 15.67 18.72
C LYS A 349 -11.46 14.53 19.66
N ASN A 350 -12.40 13.70 19.25
CA ASN A 350 -12.83 12.53 20.01
C ASN A 350 -11.71 11.51 20.19
N LEU A 351 -10.95 11.22 19.13
CA LEU A 351 -9.85 10.25 19.12
C LEU A 351 -8.69 10.67 20.05
N ALA A 352 -8.41 11.98 20.13
CA ALA A 352 -7.25 12.51 20.84
C ALA A 352 -7.15 12.08 22.31
N GLY A 353 -8.31 11.91 22.98
CA GLY A 353 -8.38 11.43 24.37
C GLY A 353 -8.30 9.91 24.52
N GLN A 354 -8.29 9.15 23.43
CA GLN A 354 -8.45 7.69 23.44
C GLN A 354 -7.20 6.94 22.99
N ILE A 355 -6.26 7.61 22.34
CA ILE A 355 -5.02 7.00 21.84
C ILE A 355 -3.79 7.54 22.57
N LYS A 356 -2.73 6.74 22.58
CA LYS A 356 -1.49 7.09 23.25
C LYS A 356 -0.69 8.14 22.45
N VAL A 357 0.13 8.92 23.14
CA VAL A 357 1.15 9.77 22.52
C VAL A 357 2.02 8.92 21.57
N GLY A 358 2.33 9.48 20.41
CA GLY A 358 3.08 8.80 19.38
C GLY A 358 2.25 7.91 18.44
N THR A 359 0.95 7.66 18.72
CA THR A 359 0.10 6.87 17.83
C THR A 359 -0.01 7.54 16.45
N PRO A 360 0.31 6.83 15.36
CA PRO A 360 0.16 7.35 14.01
C PRO A 360 -1.29 7.36 13.55
N VAL A 361 -1.65 8.39 12.81
CA VAL A 361 -2.98 8.57 12.22
C VAL A 361 -2.83 9.01 10.78
N THR A 362 -3.32 8.22 9.84
CA THR A 362 -3.28 8.53 8.41
C THR A 362 -4.70 8.61 7.86
N ILE A 363 -5.06 9.73 7.24
CA ILE A 363 -6.40 9.99 6.73
C ILE A 363 -6.32 10.42 5.27
N ALA A 364 -7.03 9.74 4.37
CA ALA A 364 -7.28 10.24 3.03
C ALA A 364 -8.50 11.19 3.09
N ALA A 365 -8.23 12.49 3.08
CA ALA A 365 -9.22 13.56 3.14
C ALA A 365 -9.59 14.06 1.72
N PRO A 366 -10.78 14.63 1.48
CA PRO A 366 -11.14 15.09 0.15
C PRO A 366 -10.38 16.35 -0.26
N ALA A 367 -10.09 16.45 -1.56
CA ALA A 367 -9.67 17.67 -2.24
C ALA A 367 -10.39 17.76 -3.59
N TRP A 368 -10.87 18.91 -3.96
CA TRP A 368 -11.74 19.10 -5.13
C TRP A 368 -11.00 19.75 -6.28
N LEU A 369 -11.16 19.19 -7.48
CA LEU A 369 -10.59 19.77 -8.69
C LEU A 369 -11.22 21.15 -8.97
N MET A 370 -10.38 22.15 -9.29
CA MET A 370 -10.77 23.49 -9.70
C MET A 370 -10.61 23.64 -11.23
N GLU A 371 -11.21 24.66 -11.80
CA GLU A 371 -11.14 24.99 -13.24
C GLU A 371 -9.70 25.19 -13.76
N ASN A 372 -8.81 25.67 -12.90
CA ASN A 372 -7.39 25.86 -13.22
C ASN A 372 -6.56 24.56 -13.15
N GLY A 373 -7.19 23.40 -12.96
CA GLY A 373 -6.54 22.09 -12.86
C GLY A 373 -5.86 21.80 -11.52
N ARG A 374 -5.91 22.74 -10.56
CA ARG A 374 -5.41 22.51 -9.20
C ARG A 374 -6.50 21.90 -8.32
N TYR A 375 -6.08 21.35 -7.17
CA TYR A 375 -7.00 20.81 -6.18
C TYR A 375 -7.14 21.75 -4.99
N ASP A 376 -8.38 22.06 -4.66
CA ASP A 376 -8.77 22.83 -3.48
C ASP A 376 -8.77 21.90 -2.27
N ARG A 377 -7.77 22.05 -1.41
CA ARG A 377 -7.56 21.24 -0.20
C ARG A 377 -8.31 21.83 0.99
N MET A 378 -8.55 21.04 2.03
CA MET A 378 -9.11 21.55 3.27
C MET A 378 -8.07 22.30 4.10
N GLU A 379 -8.41 23.48 4.57
CA GLU A 379 -7.55 24.34 5.39
C GLU A 379 -7.74 24.02 6.89
N ILE A 380 -7.39 22.78 7.28
CA ILE A 380 -7.63 22.28 8.64
C ILE A 380 -6.35 21.96 9.42
N LEU A 381 -5.16 22.12 8.82
CA LEU A 381 -3.92 21.61 9.41
C LEU A 381 -3.54 22.29 10.73
N ASP A 382 -3.83 23.59 10.88
CA ASP A 382 -3.55 24.30 12.12
C ASP A 382 -4.54 23.86 13.22
N LEU A 383 -5.81 23.71 12.88
CA LEU A 383 -6.83 23.17 13.79
C LEU A 383 -6.50 21.75 14.24
N VAL A 384 -5.96 20.91 13.35
CA VAL A 384 -5.47 19.56 13.67
C VAL A 384 -4.31 19.62 14.66
N SER A 385 -3.41 20.60 14.50
CA SER A 385 -2.29 20.82 15.43
C SER A 385 -2.77 21.22 16.83
N ASP A 386 -3.82 22.06 16.92
CA ASP A 386 -4.45 22.50 18.16
C ASP A 386 -5.19 21.35 18.87
N LEU A 387 -5.70 20.38 18.12
CA LEU A 387 -6.30 19.14 18.66
C LEU A 387 -5.27 18.17 19.25
N GLY A 388 -3.99 18.52 19.25
CA GLY A 388 -2.91 17.72 19.86
C GLY A 388 -2.32 16.69 18.90
N TYR A 389 -2.18 17.01 17.62
CA TYR A 389 -1.47 16.19 16.63
C TYR A 389 -0.28 16.96 16.03
N ASN A 390 0.82 16.24 15.82
CA ASN A 390 1.89 16.69 14.95
C ASN A 390 1.51 16.36 13.50
N VAL A 391 1.67 17.34 12.61
CA VAL A 391 1.40 17.20 11.17
C VAL A 391 2.71 16.97 10.44
N ASP A 392 2.82 15.88 9.68
CA ASP A 392 4.00 15.58 8.87
C ASP A 392 4.23 16.65 7.77
N ILE A 393 5.50 16.89 7.45
CA ILE A 393 5.87 17.87 6.43
C ILE A 393 5.28 17.54 5.06
N LYS A 394 5.21 16.27 4.67
CA LYS A 394 4.61 15.84 3.41
C LYS A 394 3.13 16.19 3.31
N THR A 395 2.40 16.14 4.43
CA THR A 395 1.01 16.61 4.50
C THR A 395 0.93 18.12 4.24
N ARG A 396 1.85 18.91 4.80
CA ARG A 396 1.89 20.37 4.57
C ARG A 396 2.21 20.72 3.11
N GLU A 397 3.14 20.01 2.51
CA GLU A 397 3.51 20.14 1.09
C GLU A 397 2.39 19.69 0.15
N GLY A 398 1.53 18.78 0.58
CA GLY A 398 0.41 18.23 -0.16
C GLY A 398 0.74 16.88 -0.82
N LEU A 399 0.16 15.82 -0.25
CA LEU A 399 0.30 14.46 -0.75
C LEU A 399 -1.02 13.99 -1.36
N LEU A 400 -1.23 14.26 -2.66
CA LEU A 400 -2.49 14.04 -3.36
C LEU A 400 -2.51 12.70 -4.11
N TYR A 401 -3.44 11.82 -3.72
CA TYR A 401 -3.82 10.66 -4.53
C TYR A 401 -4.97 11.04 -5.47
N ARG A 402 -4.70 10.97 -6.77
CA ARG A 402 -5.68 11.33 -7.81
C ARG A 402 -5.70 10.28 -8.93
N ARG A 403 -6.84 10.12 -9.57
CA ARG A 403 -6.99 9.39 -10.82
C ARG A 403 -7.43 10.35 -11.92
N GLU A 404 -7.06 10.06 -13.14
CA GLU A 404 -7.53 10.81 -14.31
C GLU A 404 -9.05 10.81 -14.36
N GLY A 405 -9.63 11.98 -14.64
CA GLY A 405 -11.08 12.19 -14.68
C GLY A 405 -11.80 12.26 -13.33
N GLN A 406 -11.10 12.14 -12.19
CA GLN A 406 -11.73 12.29 -10.88
C GLN A 406 -11.78 13.76 -10.42
N ILE A 407 -13.00 14.21 -10.06
CA ILE A 407 -13.24 15.55 -9.49
C ILE A 407 -12.75 15.62 -8.05
N VAL A 408 -12.91 14.55 -7.28
CA VAL A 408 -12.51 14.48 -5.87
C VAL A 408 -11.26 13.60 -5.73
N ALA A 409 -10.13 14.22 -5.42
CA ALA A 409 -8.89 13.56 -5.05
C ALA A 409 -8.86 13.27 -3.54
N ARG A 410 -7.84 12.52 -3.11
CA ARG A 410 -7.56 12.25 -1.70
C ARG A 410 -6.29 12.99 -1.30
N ASP A 411 -6.42 13.97 -0.42
CA ASP A 411 -5.31 14.63 0.25
C ASP A 411 -4.92 13.79 1.48
N ILE A 412 -3.71 13.25 1.49
CA ILE A 412 -3.30 12.32 2.54
C ILE A 412 -2.71 13.10 3.72
N LEU A 413 -3.41 13.03 4.84
CA LEU A 413 -2.97 13.61 6.10
C LEU A 413 -2.20 12.54 6.89
N ILE A 414 -0.92 12.80 7.17
CA ILE A 414 -0.06 11.97 8.01
C ILE A 414 0.14 12.71 9.32
N LEU A 415 -0.40 12.15 10.39
CA LEU A 415 -0.45 12.77 11.71
C LEU A 415 0.13 11.84 12.76
N ARG A 416 0.55 12.43 13.88
CA ARG A 416 1.01 11.68 15.05
C ARG A 416 0.50 12.35 16.31
N LYS A 417 -0.11 11.58 17.22
CA LYS A 417 -0.59 12.10 18.52
C LYS A 417 0.56 12.73 19.31
N LYS A 418 0.39 13.99 19.79
CA LYS A 418 1.29 14.67 20.72
C LYS A 418 1.26 14.07 22.11
#